data_39eedaab9e3f3d798234e6307764535c
#
_entry.id   39eedaab9e3f3d798234e6307764535c
#
_cell.length_a   1.000
_cell.length_b   1.000
_cell.length_c   1.000
_cell.angle_alpha   90.00
_cell.angle_beta   90.00
_cell.angle_gamma   90.00
#
_symmetry.space_group_name_H-M   'P 1'
#
loop_
_entity.id
_entity.type
_entity.pdbx_description
1 polymer ?
#
loop_
_entity_poly.entity_id
_entity_poly.type
_entity_poly.pdbx_seq_one_letter_code
_entity_poly.pdbx_strand_id
1 'polypeptide(L)'
;MKKIFFMALAAIALGACNSEPKFKVEGEISGADGKMLYLEASALEGIVPLDSVKLKGNGTFAFKQVRPVSPEFYRLRVDDKVINFSIDSTETVRLDAPYADFSTAYTVEGSANSVKIKELTLKQMQLQNNVNALIQSMQARQIGADVFEDSLAALMKNYKD
;
A
#
# COMPACT_ATOMS: atom_id res chain seq x y z
N MET A 1 -13.81 67.07 34.54
CA MET A 1 -13.51 65.69 34.83
C MET A 1 -14.18 64.82 33.69
N LYS A 2 -13.47 64.57 32.62
CA LYS A 2 -14.01 63.77 31.46
C LYS A 2 -13.47 62.36 31.58
N LYS A 3 -14.34 61.38 31.82
CA LYS A 3 -13.99 59.95 31.79
C LYS A 3 -14.05 59.47 30.38
N ILE A 4 -12.87 59.11 29.80
CA ILE A 4 -12.74 58.51 28.50
C ILE A 4 -12.91 57.01 28.73
N PHE A 5 -13.99 56.44 28.16
CA PHE A 5 -14.26 55.01 28.12
C PHE A 5 -13.47 54.40 26.94
N PHE A 6 -12.40 53.67 27.20
CA PHE A 6 -11.69 52.90 26.21
C PHE A 6 -12.47 51.59 25.98
N MET A 7 -13.18 51.52 24.88
CA MET A 7 -13.84 50.31 24.40
C MET A 7 -12.82 49.47 23.62
N ALA A 8 -12.24 48.48 24.30
CA ALA A 8 -11.33 47.53 23.64
C ALA A 8 -12.13 46.56 22.74
N LEU A 9 -12.08 46.80 21.47
CA LEU A 9 -12.64 45.91 20.44
C LEU A 9 -11.71 44.67 20.29
N ALA A 10 -12.03 43.57 20.97
CA ALA A 10 -11.35 42.30 20.79
C ALA A 10 -11.76 41.70 19.42
N ALA A 11 -10.91 41.89 18.43
CA ALA A 11 -11.04 41.20 17.15
C ALA A 11 -10.71 39.71 17.37
N ILE A 12 -11.74 38.86 17.46
CA ILE A 12 -11.60 37.41 17.42
C ILE A 12 -11.25 37.06 15.98
N ALA A 13 -9.97 36.88 15.72
CA ALA A 13 -9.50 36.27 14.48
C ALA A 13 -9.93 34.79 14.48
N LEU A 14 -11.08 34.50 13.91
CA LEU A 14 -11.46 33.13 13.52
C LEU A 14 -10.49 32.70 12.41
N GLY A 15 -9.34 32.17 12.78
CA GLY A 15 -8.47 31.45 11.89
C GLY A 15 -9.23 30.23 11.39
N ALA A 16 -9.86 30.36 10.22
CA ALA A 16 -10.34 29.20 9.48
C ALA A 16 -9.10 28.34 9.17
N CYS A 17 -8.85 27.32 9.99
CA CYS A 17 -7.94 26.25 9.65
C CYS A 17 -8.56 25.51 8.44
N ASN A 18 -8.27 25.98 7.22
CA ASN A 18 -8.45 25.21 6.01
C ASN A 18 -7.41 24.09 6.03
N SER A 19 -7.64 23.05 6.82
CA SER A 19 -6.82 21.84 6.73
C SER A 19 -7.25 21.11 5.46
N GLU A 20 -6.32 20.99 4.51
CA GLU A 20 -6.55 20.18 3.32
C GLU A 20 -7.03 18.78 3.70
N PRO A 21 -8.01 18.21 2.97
CA PRO A 21 -8.49 16.87 3.22
C PRO A 21 -7.34 15.87 3.10
N LYS A 22 -7.24 14.94 4.05
CA LYS A 22 -6.15 13.95 4.13
C LYS A 22 -6.70 12.53 4.12
N PHE A 23 -5.94 11.64 3.49
CA PHE A 23 -6.09 10.20 3.70
C PHE A 23 -5.17 9.71 4.82
N LYS A 24 -5.42 8.51 5.31
CA LYS A 24 -4.62 7.87 6.35
C LYS A 24 -4.26 6.45 5.92
N VAL A 25 -3.02 6.05 6.18
CA VAL A 25 -2.57 4.66 6.07
C VAL A 25 -2.02 4.25 7.41
N GLU A 26 -2.59 3.23 8.02
CA GLU A 26 -2.18 2.77 9.34
C GLU A 26 -2.17 1.24 9.42
N GLY A 27 -1.58 0.71 10.47
CA GLY A 27 -1.57 -0.73 10.73
C GLY A 27 -0.42 -1.19 11.60
N GLU A 28 -0.09 -2.46 11.46
CA GLU A 28 0.95 -3.12 12.23
C GLU A 28 1.81 -4.04 11.35
N ILE A 29 3.13 -3.88 11.44
CA ILE A 29 4.08 -4.79 10.79
C ILE A 29 4.80 -5.57 11.86
N SER A 30 4.30 -6.76 12.17
CA SER A 30 4.89 -7.62 13.20
C SER A 30 6.27 -8.15 12.77
N GLY A 31 7.19 -8.24 13.73
CA GLY A 31 8.55 -8.75 13.48
C GLY A 31 9.48 -7.79 12.72
N ALA A 32 9.12 -6.50 12.60
CA ALA A 32 9.89 -5.49 11.89
C ALA A 32 10.55 -4.44 12.81
N ASP A 33 10.82 -4.79 14.07
CA ASP A 33 11.45 -3.86 15.02
C ASP A 33 12.75 -3.27 14.49
N GLY A 34 12.90 -1.96 14.62
CA GLY A 34 14.08 -1.21 14.17
C GLY A 34 14.15 -0.96 12.66
N LYS A 35 13.27 -1.54 11.84
CA LYS A 35 13.25 -1.32 10.38
C LYS A 35 12.56 -0.02 10.00
N MET A 36 12.94 0.51 8.83
CA MET A 36 12.29 1.68 8.24
C MET A 36 11.14 1.24 7.35
N LEU A 37 9.95 1.77 7.62
CA LEU A 37 8.77 1.66 6.76
C LEU A 37 8.63 2.96 5.98
N TYR A 38 8.47 2.85 4.66
CA TYR A 38 8.28 3.98 3.75
C TYR A 38 6.86 3.94 3.18
N LEU A 39 6.23 5.11 3.11
CA LEU A 39 5.06 5.37 2.28
C LEU A 39 5.53 6.05 1.00
N GLU A 40 5.21 5.48 -0.15
CA GLU A 40 5.64 5.96 -1.45
C GLU A 40 4.46 6.05 -2.41
N ALA A 41 4.45 7.06 -3.28
CA ALA A 41 3.50 7.17 -4.39
C ALA A 41 4.09 6.52 -5.65
N SER A 42 3.25 5.82 -6.42
CA SER A 42 3.61 5.27 -7.73
C SER A 42 3.14 6.23 -8.81
N ALA A 43 3.98 7.21 -9.15
CA ALA A 43 3.70 8.21 -10.18
C ALA A 43 4.14 7.73 -11.57
N LEU A 44 3.69 8.42 -12.62
CA LEU A 44 4.11 8.13 -14.00
C LEU A 44 5.63 8.25 -14.22
N GLU A 45 6.26 9.16 -13.48
CA GLU A 45 7.70 9.42 -13.56
C GLU A 45 8.54 8.50 -12.68
N GLY A 46 7.89 7.61 -11.91
CA GLY A 46 8.54 6.67 -11.02
C GLY A 46 7.99 6.70 -9.58
N ILE A 47 8.76 6.14 -8.68
CA ILE A 47 8.39 6.03 -7.26
C ILE A 47 8.85 7.26 -6.50
N VAL A 48 7.92 7.92 -5.81
CA VAL A 48 8.16 9.12 -5.02
C VAL A 48 7.98 8.82 -3.53
N PRO A 49 9.02 8.90 -2.70
CA PRO A 49 8.87 8.78 -1.26
C PRO A 49 8.05 9.96 -0.70
N LEU A 50 7.04 9.65 0.12
CA LEU A 50 6.16 10.66 0.74
C LEU A 50 6.46 10.81 2.23
N ASP A 51 6.70 9.69 2.94
CA ASP A 51 6.90 9.68 4.37
C ASP A 51 7.64 8.41 4.80
N SER A 52 8.17 8.39 6.03
CA SER A 52 8.80 7.21 6.58
C SER A 52 8.73 7.19 8.11
N VAL A 53 8.76 6.00 8.68
CA VAL A 53 8.80 5.79 10.12
C VAL A 53 9.69 4.61 10.48
N LYS A 54 10.47 4.74 11.53
CA LYS A 54 11.19 3.63 12.13
C LYS A 54 10.24 2.84 13.02
N LEU A 55 9.97 1.58 12.65
CA LEU A 55 9.09 0.70 13.39
C LEU A 55 9.70 0.35 14.75
N LYS A 56 8.86 0.30 15.77
CA LYS A 56 9.21 -0.12 17.13
C LYS A 56 8.65 -1.52 17.40
N GLY A 57 8.99 -2.12 18.51
CA GLY A 57 8.67 -3.51 18.85
C GLY A 57 7.22 -3.94 18.66
N ASN A 58 6.25 -3.02 18.77
CA ASN A 58 4.85 -3.29 18.47
C ASN A 58 4.49 -3.22 16.97
N GLY A 59 5.42 -2.76 16.11
CA GLY A 59 5.23 -2.66 14.66
C GLY A 59 4.18 -1.69 14.17
N THR A 60 3.54 -0.91 15.06
CA THR A 60 2.45 0.00 14.68
C THR A 60 2.97 1.23 13.94
N PHE A 61 2.19 1.68 12.96
CA PHE A 61 2.48 2.88 12.17
C PHE A 61 1.21 3.63 11.79
N ALA A 62 1.36 4.93 11.46
CA ALA A 62 0.30 5.74 10.87
C ALA A 62 0.91 6.88 10.05
N PHE A 63 0.52 6.95 8.78
CA PHE A 63 0.84 8.04 7.86
C PHE A 63 -0.41 8.85 7.55
N LYS A 64 -0.25 10.18 7.37
CA LYS A 64 -1.31 11.07 6.90
C LYS A 64 -0.76 11.94 5.79
N GLN A 65 -1.41 11.93 4.63
CA GLN A 65 -1.02 12.71 3.47
C GLN A 65 -2.24 13.44 2.90
N VAL A 66 -2.00 14.51 2.16
CA VAL A 66 -3.06 15.21 1.41
C VAL A 66 -3.68 14.23 0.43
N ARG A 67 -5.01 14.24 0.32
CA ARG A 67 -5.72 13.35 -0.60
C ARG A 67 -5.30 13.59 -2.05
N PRO A 68 -5.26 12.55 -2.89
CA PRO A 68 -5.06 12.72 -4.32
C PRO A 68 -6.26 13.42 -4.98
N VAL A 69 -6.04 14.05 -6.12
CA VAL A 69 -7.10 14.67 -6.93
C VAL A 69 -7.96 13.62 -7.64
N SER A 70 -7.36 12.50 -8.00
CA SER A 70 -7.96 11.32 -8.62
C SER A 70 -7.40 10.06 -7.95
N PRO A 71 -8.03 8.88 -8.14
CA PRO A 71 -7.48 7.64 -7.64
C PRO A 71 -6.02 7.44 -8.06
N GLU A 72 -5.15 7.20 -7.09
CA GLU A 72 -3.71 7.00 -7.29
C GLU A 72 -3.22 5.74 -6.60
N PHE A 73 -2.09 5.22 -7.09
CA PHE A 73 -1.43 4.06 -6.53
C PHE A 73 -0.33 4.48 -5.56
N TYR A 74 -0.28 3.75 -4.45
CA TYR A 74 0.71 3.91 -3.39
C TYR A 74 1.32 2.57 -3.05
N ARG A 75 2.42 2.59 -2.32
CA ARG A 75 3.00 1.39 -1.76
C ARG A 75 3.61 1.64 -0.37
N LEU A 76 3.54 0.62 0.46
CA LEU A 76 4.38 0.50 1.64
C LEU A 76 5.62 -0.32 1.28
N ARG A 77 6.79 0.10 1.74
CA ARG A 77 8.04 -0.62 1.53
C ARG A 77 8.83 -0.76 2.84
N VAL A 78 9.28 -1.97 3.11
CA VAL A 78 10.27 -2.28 4.15
C VAL A 78 11.39 -3.10 3.49
N ASP A 79 12.62 -2.60 3.53
CA ASP A 79 13.75 -3.17 2.79
C ASP A 79 13.40 -3.30 1.28
N ASP A 80 13.43 -4.52 0.73
CA ASP A 80 13.08 -4.87 -0.65
C ASP A 80 11.62 -5.34 -0.84
N LYS A 81 10.87 -5.45 0.27
CA LYS A 81 9.49 -5.96 0.27
C LYS A 81 8.48 -4.83 0.10
N VAL A 82 7.42 -5.07 -0.68
CA VAL A 82 6.44 -4.07 -1.07
C VAL A 82 5.01 -4.59 -0.93
N ILE A 83 4.11 -3.73 -0.46
CA ILE A 83 2.66 -3.88 -0.55
C ILE A 83 2.12 -2.72 -1.38
N ASN A 84 1.44 -3.01 -2.49
CA ASN A 84 0.77 -2.01 -3.32
C ASN A 84 -0.69 -1.86 -2.90
N PHE A 85 -1.19 -0.63 -2.94
CA PHE A 85 -2.58 -0.27 -2.65
C PHE A 85 -2.99 0.99 -3.40
N SER A 86 -4.25 1.38 -3.35
CA SER A 86 -4.75 2.63 -3.95
C SER A 86 -5.45 3.49 -2.92
N ILE A 87 -5.45 4.79 -3.18
CA ILE A 87 -6.22 5.80 -2.46
C ILE A 87 -7.07 6.56 -3.46
N ASP A 88 -8.36 6.63 -3.20
CA ASP A 88 -9.32 7.33 -4.05
C ASP A 88 -9.63 8.74 -3.53
N SER A 89 -9.63 8.95 -2.22
CA SER A 89 -10.00 10.21 -1.57
C SER A 89 -9.41 10.33 -0.16
N THR A 90 -10.26 10.43 0.86
CA THR A 90 -9.91 10.69 2.27
C THR A 90 -10.04 9.45 3.15
N GLU A 91 -10.08 8.27 2.55
CA GLU A 91 -10.23 7.03 3.28
C GLU A 91 -9.08 6.76 4.25
N THR A 92 -9.34 5.90 5.20
CA THR A 92 -8.33 5.27 6.04
C THR A 92 -8.13 3.83 5.57
N VAL A 93 -6.94 3.53 5.07
CA VAL A 93 -6.54 2.17 4.69
C VAL A 93 -5.75 1.57 5.83
N ARG A 94 -6.21 0.41 6.33
CA ARG A 94 -5.48 -0.38 7.32
C ARG A 94 -4.75 -1.53 6.64
N LEU A 95 -3.45 -1.64 6.92
CA LEU A 95 -2.56 -2.66 6.37
C LEU A 95 -1.80 -3.34 7.52
N ASP A 96 -2.08 -4.60 7.78
CA ASP A 96 -1.36 -5.39 8.77
C ASP A 96 -0.61 -6.53 8.07
N ALA A 97 0.65 -6.75 8.42
CA ALA A 97 1.49 -7.78 7.79
C ALA A 97 2.56 -8.33 8.73
N PRO A 98 2.90 -9.63 8.64
CA PRO A 98 4.14 -10.13 9.21
C PRO A 98 5.32 -9.70 8.31
N TYR A 99 6.42 -9.21 8.88
CA TYR A 99 7.58 -8.83 8.10
C TYR A 99 8.15 -9.97 7.25
N ALA A 100 8.12 -11.21 7.76
CA ALA A 100 8.62 -12.36 7.01
C ALA A 100 7.93 -12.51 5.66
N ASP A 101 6.61 -12.40 5.63
CA ASP A 101 5.75 -12.59 4.46
C ASP A 101 5.03 -11.28 4.06
N PHE A 102 5.72 -10.14 4.18
CA PHE A 102 5.18 -8.80 4.06
C PHE A 102 4.35 -8.60 2.77
N SER A 103 4.83 -9.08 1.64
CA SER A 103 4.18 -8.89 0.34
C SER A 103 3.10 -9.92 0.01
N THR A 104 2.91 -10.96 0.83
CA THR A 104 2.00 -12.09 0.52
C THR A 104 0.96 -12.36 1.59
N ALA A 105 1.30 -12.21 2.87
CA ALA A 105 0.43 -12.54 4.00
C ALA A 105 -0.15 -11.31 4.69
N TYR A 106 -0.27 -10.18 3.98
CA TYR A 106 -0.88 -8.97 4.54
C TYR A 106 -2.40 -8.99 4.48
N THR A 107 -3.03 -8.21 5.36
CA THR A 107 -4.45 -7.86 5.28
C THR A 107 -4.60 -6.40 4.84
N VAL A 108 -5.71 -6.08 4.19
CA VAL A 108 -6.06 -4.72 3.81
C VAL A 108 -7.54 -4.47 4.05
N GLU A 109 -7.84 -3.36 4.72
CA GLU A 109 -9.20 -2.93 5.06
C GLU A 109 -9.37 -1.43 4.74
N GLY A 110 -10.61 -0.97 4.60
CA GLY A 110 -10.94 0.44 4.40
C GLY A 110 -10.89 0.92 2.94
N SER A 111 -10.47 0.07 1.98
CA SER A 111 -10.47 0.39 0.55
C SER A 111 -10.81 -0.85 -0.29
N ALA A 112 -11.96 -0.81 -0.99
CA ALA A 112 -12.37 -1.91 -1.86
C ALA A 112 -11.41 -2.11 -3.06
N ASN A 113 -10.83 -1.02 -3.57
CA ASN A 113 -9.86 -1.09 -4.65
C ASN A 113 -8.55 -1.71 -4.18
N SER A 114 -8.09 -1.39 -2.98
CA SER A 114 -6.89 -2.01 -2.39
C SER A 114 -7.07 -3.51 -2.13
N VAL A 115 -8.28 -3.95 -1.75
CA VAL A 115 -8.61 -5.39 -1.65
C VAL A 115 -8.45 -6.08 -3.01
N LYS A 116 -8.99 -5.48 -4.07
CA LYS A 116 -8.86 -6.02 -5.45
C LYS A 116 -7.40 -6.05 -5.92
N ILE A 117 -6.61 -5.03 -5.60
CA ILE A 117 -5.17 -4.98 -5.92
C ILE A 117 -4.45 -6.15 -5.25
N LYS A 118 -4.75 -6.41 -3.97
CA LYS A 118 -4.20 -7.56 -3.26
C LYS A 118 -4.54 -8.88 -3.95
N GLU A 119 -5.82 -9.10 -4.27
CA GLU A 119 -6.29 -10.32 -4.94
C GLU A 119 -5.58 -10.54 -6.28
N LEU A 120 -5.48 -9.49 -7.10
CA LEU A 120 -4.78 -9.55 -8.39
C LEU A 120 -3.28 -9.82 -8.21
N THR A 121 -2.64 -9.17 -7.23
CA THR A 121 -1.21 -9.36 -6.94
C THR A 121 -0.95 -10.82 -6.54
N LEU A 122 -1.75 -11.37 -5.63
CA LEU A 122 -1.58 -12.76 -5.19
C LEU A 122 -1.85 -13.76 -6.32
N LYS A 123 -2.88 -13.53 -7.15
CA LYS A 123 -3.19 -14.34 -8.35
C LYS A 123 -2.02 -14.32 -9.34
N GLN A 124 -1.42 -13.15 -9.57
CA GLN A 124 -0.26 -13.00 -10.45
C GLN A 124 0.98 -13.73 -9.92
N MET A 125 1.25 -13.60 -8.61
CA MET A 125 2.38 -14.30 -7.97
C MET A 125 2.20 -15.82 -8.04
N GLN A 126 0.98 -16.32 -7.82
CA GLN A 126 0.67 -17.74 -7.95
C GLN A 126 0.88 -18.23 -9.38
N LEU A 127 0.42 -17.49 -10.39
CA LEU A 127 0.68 -17.83 -11.80
C LEU A 127 2.17 -17.90 -12.07
N GLN A 128 2.95 -16.90 -11.65
CA GLN A 128 4.40 -16.87 -11.85
C GLN A 128 5.10 -18.07 -11.21
N ASN A 129 4.70 -18.43 -9.99
CA ASN A 129 5.25 -19.60 -9.29
C ASN A 129 4.93 -20.90 -10.04
N ASN A 130 3.69 -21.04 -10.53
CA ASN A 130 3.28 -22.22 -11.30
C ASN A 130 4.05 -22.33 -12.62
N VAL A 131 4.23 -21.21 -13.32
CA VAL A 131 5.03 -21.16 -14.57
C VAL A 131 6.49 -21.53 -14.29
N ASN A 132 7.09 -20.99 -13.23
CA ASN A 132 8.46 -21.31 -12.85
C ASN A 132 8.63 -22.80 -12.50
N ALA A 133 7.68 -23.39 -11.77
CA ALA A 133 7.69 -24.81 -11.45
C ALA A 133 7.60 -25.67 -12.71
N LEU A 134 6.76 -25.26 -13.67
CA LEU A 134 6.62 -25.97 -14.97
C LEU A 134 7.91 -25.91 -15.78
N ILE A 135 8.57 -24.74 -15.84
CA ILE A 135 9.87 -24.56 -16.49
C ILE A 135 10.94 -25.46 -15.84
N GLN A 136 10.99 -25.51 -14.52
CA GLN A 136 11.94 -26.38 -13.80
C GLN A 136 11.71 -27.87 -14.11
N SER A 137 10.43 -28.29 -14.16
CA SER A 137 10.08 -29.66 -14.47
C SER A 137 10.52 -30.06 -15.92
N MET A 138 10.37 -29.14 -16.87
CA MET A 138 10.85 -29.33 -18.24
C MET A 138 12.38 -29.42 -18.31
N GLN A 139 13.08 -28.51 -17.65
CA GLN A 139 14.55 -28.47 -17.59
C GLN A 139 15.13 -29.74 -16.93
N ALA A 140 14.46 -30.24 -15.89
CA ALA A 140 14.81 -31.51 -15.25
C ALA A 140 14.42 -32.74 -16.07
N ARG A 141 13.87 -32.59 -17.31
CA ARG A 141 13.36 -33.65 -18.18
C ARG A 141 12.30 -34.57 -17.55
N GLN A 142 11.54 -34.03 -16.58
CA GLN A 142 10.42 -34.72 -15.93
C GLN A 142 9.16 -34.71 -16.81
N ILE A 143 9.05 -33.71 -17.69
CA ILE A 143 7.97 -33.56 -18.66
C ILE A 143 8.53 -33.27 -20.04
N GLY A 144 7.84 -33.69 -21.10
CA GLY A 144 8.13 -33.38 -22.50
C GLY A 144 7.62 -32.00 -22.91
N ALA A 145 8.03 -31.54 -24.10
CA ALA A 145 7.63 -30.24 -24.65
C ALA A 145 6.12 -30.14 -24.89
N ASP A 146 5.48 -31.21 -25.31
CA ASP A 146 4.03 -31.32 -25.52
C ASP A 146 3.25 -31.10 -24.20
N VAL A 147 3.66 -31.81 -23.15
CA VAL A 147 3.05 -31.64 -21.80
C VAL A 147 3.30 -30.24 -21.26
N PHE A 148 4.47 -29.66 -21.52
CA PHE A 148 4.77 -28.30 -21.12
C PHE A 148 3.83 -27.27 -21.79
N GLU A 149 3.67 -27.37 -23.13
CA GLU A 149 2.81 -26.45 -23.89
C GLU A 149 1.34 -26.54 -23.45
N ASP A 150 0.81 -27.76 -23.31
CA ASP A 150 -0.57 -27.98 -22.84
C ASP A 150 -0.79 -27.43 -21.43
N SER A 151 0.15 -27.66 -20.51
CA SER A 151 0.08 -27.20 -19.14
C SER A 151 0.17 -25.67 -19.05
N LEU A 152 1.03 -25.05 -19.85
CA LEU A 152 1.15 -23.59 -19.93
C LEU A 152 -0.14 -22.96 -20.48
N ALA A 153 -0.72 -23.53 -21.53
CA ALA A 153 -1.98 -23.07 -22.10
C ALA A 153 -3.13 -23.15 -21.07
N ALA A 154 -3.20 -24.23 -20.30
CA ALA A 154 -4.19 -24.39 -19.23
C ALA A 154 -4.02 -23.36 -18.11
N LEU A 155 -2.78 -23.10 -17.66
CA LEU A 155 -2.48 -22.07 -16.66
C LEU A 155 -2.90 -20.67 -17.13
N MET A 156 -2.57 -20.31 -18.38
CA MET A 156 -2.92 -19.02 -18.97
C MET A 156 -4.44 -18.83 -19.14
N LYS A 157 -5.15 -19.91 -19.48
CA LYS A 157 -6.63 -19.86 -19.55
C LYS A 157 -7.24 -19.61 -18.18
N ASN A 158 -6.84 -20.39 -17.17
CA ASN A 158 -7.37 -20.25 -15.80
C ASN A 158 -7.04 -18.88 -15.16
N TYR A 159 -6.00 -18.20 -15.62
CA TYR A 159 -5.65 -16.86 -15.15
C TYR A 159 -6.60 -15.79 -15.70
N LYS A 160 -7.13 -15.97 -16.91
CA LYS A 160 -8.03 -15.01 -17.57
C LYS A 160 -9.46 -15.07 -17.04
N ASP A 161 -9.90 -16.21 -16.54
CA ASP A 161 -11.21 -16.44 -15.95
C ASP A 161 -11.23 -15.98 -14.46
#